data_99e5f097c920db3edc09568ee3ea6356
#
_entry.id   99e5f097c920db3edc09568ee3ea6356
#
_cell.length_a   1.000
_cell.length_b   1.000
_cell.length_c   1.000
_cell.angle_alpha   90.00
_cell.angle_beta   90.00
_cell.angle_gamma   90.00
#
_symmetry.space_group_name_H-M   'P 1'
#
loop_
_entity.id
_entity.type
_entity.pdbx_description
1 polymer ?
#
loop_
_entity_poly.entity_id
_entity_poly.type
_entity_poly.pdbx_seq_one_letter_code
_entity_poly.pdbx_strand_id
1 'polypeptide(L)'
;MAILFDWYENPDSYDKSPEDKILHPRLRLNGSRSTDELRRDIQARCSLTETDVTAVLDAVSHVMGRELAEGRQVHLDGIGYFRVSLTTIEPVVAATKRKLTKVKMAGVKFRADQKLKNEIGTIKAKALKANEHSAKLTDKEIDRRLTNYFATRPFMTRNDFQSVCGMMRLSLIHISE
;
A
#
# COMPACT_ATOMS: atom_id res chain seq x y z
N MET A 1 -4.95 20.25 0.11
CA MET A 1 -3.76 19.47 -0.29
C MET A 1 -4.16 18.58 -1.45
N ALA A 2 -3.28 18.28 -2.43
CA ALA A 2 -3.62 17.40 -3.55
C ALA A 2 -3.03 16.01 -3.32
N ILE A 3 -3.78 14.96 -3.68
CA ILE A 3 -3.30 13.58 -3.67
C ILE A 3 -2.45 13.37 -4.93
N LEU A 4 -1.24 12.87 -4.76
CA LEU A 4 -0.33 12.57 -5.86
C LEU A 4 -0.61 11.17 -6.41
N PHE A 5 -0.62 11.04 -7.72
CA PHE A 5 -0.79 9.74 -8.37
C PHE A 5 0.10 9.62 -9.61
N ASP A 6 0.28 8.39 -10.02
CA ASP A 6 1.08 8.01 -11.18
C ASP A 6 0.27 7.10 -12.10
N TRP A 7 0.56 7.13 -13.40
CA TRP A 7 -0.09 6.28 -14.38
C TRP A 7 0.69 4.99 -14.58
N TYR A 8 0.01 3.85 -14.47
CA TYR A 8 0.56 2.52 -14.72
C TYR A 8 -0.23 1.80 -15.80
N GLU A 9 0.47 1.03 -16.61
CA GLU A 9 -0.15 0.18 -17.64
C GLU A 9 -0.85 -1.01 -16.98
N ASN A 10 -2.03 -1.37 -17.49
CA ASN A 10 -2.70 -2.60 -17.07
C ASN A 10 -1.96 -3.82 -17.63
N PRO A 11 -1.81 -4.91 -16.84
CA PRO A 11 -1.17 -6.15 -17.32
C PRO A 11 -1.79 -6.68 -18.61
N ASP A 12 -3.12 -6.61 -18.75
CA ASP A 12 -3.86 -7.08 -19.93
C ASP A 12 -3.62 -6.25 -21.20
N SER A 13 -2.83 -5.19 -21.13
CA SER A 13 -2.53 -4.32 -22.27
C SER A 13 -1.10 -4.46 -22.79
N TYR A 14 -0.34 -5.47 -22.33
CA TYR A 14 1.05 -5.66 -22.75
C TYR A 14 1.22 -5.89 -24.25
N ASP A 15 0.27 -6.62 -24.87
CA ASP A 15 0.30 -6.97 -26.31
C ASP A 15 -0.35 -5.90 -27.20
N LYS A 16 -0.79 -4.76 -26.64
CA LYS A 16 -1.43 -3.70 -27.39
C LYS A 16 -0.41 -2.65 -27.88
N SER A 17 -0.77 -1.96 -28.95
CA SER A 17 0.02 -0.82 -29.44
C SER A 17 0.16 0.24 -28.33
N PRO A 18 1.22 1.06 -28.31
CA PRO A 18 1.42 2.09 -27.30
C PRO A 18 0.22 3.04 -27.13
N GLU A 19 -0.54 3.29 -28.22
CA GLU A 19 -1.70 4.18 -28.22
C GLU A 19 -2.96 3.54 -27.61
N ASP A 20 -3.05 2.21 -27.65
CA ASP A 20 -4.19 1.44 -27.14
C ASP A 20 -4.00 0.91 -25.72
N LYS A 21 -2.88 1.23 -25.06
CA LYS A 21 -2.58 0.81 -23.71
C LYS A 21 -3.51 1.45 -22.69
N ILE A 22 -4.22 0.62 -21.94
CA ILE A 22 -5.10 1.07 -20.87
C ILE A 22 -4.24 1.40 -19.64
N LEU A 23 -4.36 2.64 -19.17
CA LEU A 23 -3.68 3.12 -17.98
C LEU A 23 -4.62 3.17 -16.79
N HIS A 24 -4.10 2.90 -15.59
CA HIS A 24 -4.81 3.12 -14.34
C HIS A 24 -4.01 4.04 -13.41
N PRO A 25 -4.68 4.91 -12.65
CA PRO A 25 -4.00 5.77 -11.69
C PRO A 25 -3.59 4.96 -10.45
N ARG A 26 -2.35 5.09 -10.03
CA ARG A 26 -1.84 4.50 -8.79
C ARG A 26 -1.47 5.60 -7.79
N LEU A 27 -2.06 5.51 -6.62
CA LEU A 27 -1.80 6.46 -5.54
C LEU A 27 -0.33 6.47 -5.14
N ARG A 28 0.24 7.65 -5.04
CA ARG A 28 1.53 7.87 -4.39
C ARG A 28 1.29 8.26 -2.94
N LEU A 29 1.68 7.39 -2.02
CA LEU A 29 1.51 7.66 -0.60
C LEU A 29 2.35 8.86 -0.17
N ASN A 30 1.73 9.78 0.57
CA ASN A 30 2.38 10.95 1.16
C ASN A 30 2.67 10.70 2.64
N GLY A 31 3.46 9.66 2.92
CA GLY A 31 3.78 9.24 4.29
C GLY A 31 2.73 8.32 4.93
N SER A 32 2.92 8.05 6.20
CA SER A 32 2.00 7.27 7.05
C SER A 32 1.86 7.97 8.40
N ARG A 33 0.68 7.84 9.01
CA ARG A 33 0.42 8.32 10.37
C ARG A 33 0.39 7.13 11.32
N SER A 34 1.12 7.22 12.41
CA SER A 34 1.14 6.18 13.45
C SER A 34 -0.10 6.27 14.36
N THR A 35 -0.36 5.20 15.12
CA THR A 35 -1.40 5.21 16.13
C THR A 35 -1.14 6.26 17.22
N ASP A 36 0.12 6.53 17.55
CA ASP A 36 0.49 7.55 18.54
C ASP A 36 0.11 8.96 18.08
N GLU A 37 0.32 9.28 16.82
CA GLU A 37 -0.10 10.55 16.25
C GLU A 37 -1.63 10.67 16.21
N LEU A 38 -2.34 9.59 15.85
CA LEU A 38 -3.80 9.57 15.84
C LEU A 38 -4.38 9.73 17.26
N ARG A 39 -3.78 9.12 18.28
CA ARG A 39 -4.21 9.26 19.68
C ARG A 39 -4.20 10.71 20.14
N ARG A 40 -3.14 11.45 19.83
CA ARG A 40 -3.04 12.88 20.17
C ARG A 40 -4.13 13.69 19.49
N ASP A 41 -4.39 13.42 18.20
CA ASP A 41 -5.43 14.13 17.47
C ASP A 41 -6.84 13.78 18.00
N ILE A 42 -7.07 12.55 18.47
CA ILE A 42 -8.31 12.13 19.11
C ILE A 42 -8.48 12.82 20.47
N GLN A 43 -7.45 12.81 21.31
CA GLN A 43 -7.46 13.51 22.59
C GLN A 43 -7.80 15.00 22.44
N ALA A 44 -7.25 15.65 21.43
CA ALA A 44 -7.56 17.06 21.15
C ALA A 44 -9.03 17.33 20.79
N ARG A 45 -9.81 16.30 20.46
CA ARG A 45 -11.22 16.39 20.03
C ARG A 45 -12.24 15.87 21.06
N CYS A 46 -11.76 15.25 22.13
CA CYS A 46 -12.63 14.66 23.15
C CYS A 46 -12.00 14.81 24.55
N SER A 47 -12.74 14.46 25.60
CA SER A 47 -12.29 14.50 26.99
C SER A 47 -11.46 13.28 27.42
N LEU A 48 -11.18 12.34 26.53
CA LEU A 48 -10.41 11.13 26.82
C LEU A 48 -8.91 11.45 26.89
N THR A 49 -8.20 10.77 27.78
CA THR A 49 -6.73 10.81 27.81
C THR A 49 -6.15 9.91 26.73
N GLU A 50 -4.86 10.08 26.38
CA GLU A 50 -4.17 9.17 25.44
C GLU A 50 -4.22 7.71 25.91
N THR A 51 -4.18 7.49 27.22
CA THR A 51 -4.29 6.14 27.82
C THR A 51 -5.66 5.53 27.59
N ASP A 52 -6.72 6.34 27.78
CA ASP A 52 -8.10 5.87 27.55
C ASP A 52 -8.31 5.51 26.07
N VAL A 53 -7.81 6.34 25.16
CA VAL A 53 -7.86 6.07 23.72
C VAL A 53 -7.14 4.76 23.39
N THR A 54 -5.98 4.51 24.01
CA THR A 54 -5.24 3.25 23.83
C THR A 54 -6.06 2.07 24.31
N ALA A 55 -6.64 2.15 25.50
CA ALA A 55 -7.46 1.08 26.06
C ALA A 55 -8.70 0.77 25.20
N VAL A 56 -9.35 1.82 24.67
CA VAL A 56 -10.50 1.65 23.76
C VAL A 56 -10.09 0.96 22.47
N LEU A 57 -8.99 1.37 21.83
CA LEU A 57 -8.52 0.76 20.60
C LEU A 57 -8.12 -0.71 20.78
N ASP A 58 -7.49 -1.02 21.91
CA ASP A 58 -7.13 -2.40 22.25
C ASP A 58 -8.38 -3.25 22.48
N ALA A 59 -9.33 -2.77 23.27
CA ALA A 59 -10.61 -3.44 23.51
C ALA A 59 -11.38 -3.69 22.19
N VAL A 60 -11.45 -2.69 21.31
CA VAL A 60 -12.09 -2.81 19.99
C VAL A 60 -11.40 -3.90 19.18
N SER A 61 -10.06 -3.91 19.12
CA SER A 61 -9.29 -4.93 18.41
C SER A 61 -9.59 -6.34 18.91
N HIS A 62 -9.61 -6.54 20.24
CA HIS A 62 -9.91 -7.83 20.87
C HIS A 62 -11.33 -8.32 20.56
N VAL A 63 -12.34 -7.45 20.76
CA VAL A 63 -13.73 -7.80 20.51
C VAL A 63 -13.96 -8.10 19.03
N MET A 64 -13.44 -7.26 18.13
CA MET A 64 -13.53 -7.52 16.70
C MET A 64 -12.89 -8.84 16.31
N GLY A 65 -11.69 -9.13 16.84
CA GLY A 65 -10.97 -10.36 16.53
C GLY A 65 -11.79 -11.60 16.90
N ARG A 66 -12.44 -11.59 18.07
CA ARG A 66 -13.32 -12.66 18.51
C ARG A 66 -14.53 -12.85 17.60
N GLU A 67 -15.25 -11.76 17.28
CA GLU A 67 -16.44 -11.83 16.41
C GLU A 67 -16.09 -12.27 14.98
N LEU A 68 -14.98 -11.79 14.45
CA LEU A 68 -14.48 -12.21 13.14
C LEU A 68 -14.03 -13.68 13.11
N ALA A 69 -13.44 -14.19 14.20
CA ALA A 69 -13.06 -15.60 14.32
C ALA A 69 -14.27 -16.53 14.31
N GLU A 70 -15.44 -16.08 14.80
CA GLU A 70 -16.71 -16.80 14.71
C GLU A 70 -17.41 -16.66 13.34
N GLY A 71 -16.74 -16.01 12.36
CA GLY A 71 -17.29 -15.81 11.02
C GLY A 71 -18.30 -14.69 10.90
N ARG A 72 -18.48 -13.87 11.94
CA ARG A 72 -19.41 -12.74 11.90
C ARG A 72 -18.80 -11.55 11.16
N GLN A 73 -19.66 -10.78 10.53
CA GLN A 73 -19.29 -9.45 10.02
C GLN A 73 -19.38 -8.44 11.17
N VAL A 74 -18.37 -7.62 11.32
CA VAL A 74 -18.36 -6.51 12.29
C VAL A 74 -18.59 -5.20 11.55
N HIS A 75 -19.52 -4.39 12.04
CA HIS A 75 -19.75 -3.02 11.57
C HIS A 75 -19.37 -2.05 12.69
N LEU A 76 -18.45 -1.14 12.38
CA LEU A 76 -18.15 0.03 13.20
C LEU A 76 -18.73 1.26 12.54
N ASP A 77 -19.74 1.84 13.21
CA ASP A 77 -20.47 3.00 12.72
C ASP A 77 -19.53 4.16 12.37
N GLY A 78 -19.66 4.67 11.17
CA GLY A 78 -18.85 5.76 10.66
C GLY A 78 -17.44 5.36 10.21
N ILE A 79 -17.03 4.10 10.39
CA ILE A 79 -15.76 3.56 9.90
C ILE A 79 -16.02 2.60 8.74
N GLY A 80 -16.71 1.46 9.01
CA GLY A 80 -17.02 0.52 7.96
C GLY A 80 -17.25 -0.90 8.44
N TYR A 81 -17.30 -1.79 7.46
CA TYR A 81 -17.61 -3.22 7.62
C TYR A 81 -16.34 -4.04 7.45
N PHE A 82 -16.15 -4.98 8.36
CA PHE A 82 -15.04 -5.92 8.40
C PHE A 82 -15.58 -7.34 8.30
N ARG A 83 -14.96 -8.17 7.46
CA ARG A 83 -15.28 -9.59 7.36
C ARG A 83 -14.04 -10.42 7.03
N VAL A 84 -13.98 -11.63 7.53
CA VAL A 84 -12.94 -12.59 7.15
C VAL A 84 -13.12 -12.99 5.67
N SER A 85 -12.02 -13.19 4.97
CA SER A 85 -12.01 -13.83 3.67
C SER A 85 -11.19 -15.12 3.73
N LEU A 86 -11.67 -16.14 3.03
CA LEU A 86 -11.05 -17.44 2.97
C LEU A 86 -10.42 -17.66 1.60
N THR A 87 -9.38 -18.46 1.57
CA THR A 87 -8.73 -18.96 0.36
C THR A 87 -8.37 -20.44 0.53
N THR A 88 -7.96 -21.08 -0.54
CA THR A 88 -7.45 -22.46 -0.50
C THR A 88 -5.94 -22.48 -0.59
N ILE A 89 -5.30 -23.44 0.08
CA ILE A 89 -3.85 -23.65 0.05
C ILE A 89 -3.40 -24.10 -1.33
N GLU A 90 -4.25 -24.89 -2.01
CA GLU A 90 -4.03 -25.42 -3.34
C GLU A 90 -5.33 -25.38 -4.14
N PRO A 91 -5.31 -25.46 -5.47
CA PRO A 91 -6.52 -25.51 -6.29
C PRO A 91 -7.45 -26.66 -5.88
N VAL A 92 -8.72 -26.34 -5.63
CA VAL A 92 -9.75 -27.30 -5.22
C VAL A 92 -10.79 -27.41 -6.31
N VAL A 93 -10.94 -28.61 -6.88
CA VAL A 93 -11.97 -28.95 -7.88
C VAL A 93 -13.13 -29.73 -7.23
N ALA A 94 -14.23 -29.87 -7.95
CA ALA A 94 -15.40 -30.56 -7.42
C ALA A 94 -15.11 -31.99 -6.92
N ALA A 95 -14.20 -32.72 -7.57
CA ALA A 95 -13.78 -34.08 -7.21
C ALA A 95 -12.72 -34.14 -6.07
N THR A 96 -12.19 -33.01 -5.63
CA THR A 96 -11.15 -33.00 -4.57
C THR A 96 -11.69 -33.59 -3.27
N LYS A 97 -10.96 -34.57 -2.71
CA LYS A 97 -11.25 -35.15 -1.38
C LYS A 97 -10.73 -34.21 -0.28
N ARG A 98 -11.39 -34.27 0.91
CA ARG A 98 -10.98 -33.49 2.12
C ARG A 98 -10.85 -31.97 1.86
N LYS A 99 -11.81 -31.35 1.19
CA LYS A 99 -11.82 -29.92 0.83
C LYS A 99 -11.63 -28.99 2.03
N LEU A 100 -12.21 -29.34 3.19
CA LEU A 100 -12.18 -28.51 4.40
C LEU A 100 -10.75 -28.28 4.94
N THR A 101 -9.88 -29.29 4.86
CA THR A 101 -8.49 -29.19 5.33
C THR A 101 -7.62 -28.27 4.46
N LYS A 102 -8.12 -27.84 3.32
CA LYS A 102 -7.41 -26.99 2.36
C LYS A 102 -7.81 -25.52 2.44
N VAL A 103 -8.76 -25.19 3.32
CA VAL A 103 -9.22 -23.81 3.51
C VAL A 103 -8.36 -23.12 4.56
N LYS A 104 -7.95 -21.89 4.27
CA LYS A 104 -7.25 -21.01 5.23
C LYS A 104 -7.80 -19.58 5.17
N MET A 105 -7.54 -18.82 6.22
CA MET A 105 -7.82 -17.39 6.22
C MET A 105 -6.90 -16.68 5.23
N ALA A 106 -7.48 -15.92 4.30
CA ALA A 106 -6.73 -15.05 3.38
C ALA A 106 -6.43 -13.69 3.99
N GLY A 107 -7.34 -13.19 4.85
CA GLY A 107 -7.20 -11.91 5.52
C GLY A 107 -8.56 -11.33 5.91
N VAL A 108 -8.54 -10.07 6.32
CA VAL A 108 -9.76 -9.32 6.63
C VAL A 108 -10.06 -8.36 5.48
N LYS A 109 -11.27 -8.43 4.94
CA LYS A 109 -11.78 -7.48 3.94
C LYS A 109 -12.46 -6.32 4.66
N PHE A 110 -12.13 -5.11 4.23
CA PHE A 110 -12.70 -3.87 4.72
C PHE A 110 -13.55 -3.19 3.63
N ARG A 111 -14.70 -2.65 4.01
CA ARG A 111 -15.54 -1.79 3.17
C ARG A 111 -15.91 -0.54 3.96
N ALA A 112 -15.40 0.61 3.54
CA ALA A 112 -15.66 1.88 4.19
C ALA A 112 -17.15 2.23 4.25
N ASP A 113 -17.58 2.76 5.38
CA ASP A 113 -18.91 3.33 5.56
C ASP A 113 -19.07 4.64 4.75
N GLN A 114 -20.32 4.99 4.44
CA GLN A 114 -20.62 6.22 3.72
C GLN A 114 -20.17 7.45 4.49
N LYS A 115 -20.29 7.43 5.82
CA LYS A 115 -19.83 8.53 6.67
C LYS A 115 -18.33 8.79 6.51
N LEU A 116 -17.50 7.73 6.54
CA LEU A 116 -16.06 7.87 6.31
C LEU A 116 -15.73 8.42 4.92
N LYS A 117 -16.46 7.97 3.89
CA LYS A 117 -16.29 8.50 2.53
C LYS A 117 -16.65 9.97 2.42
N ASN A 118 -17.70 10.38 3.12
CA ASN A 118 -18.13 11.78 3.16
C ASN A 118 -17.11 12.67 3.88
N GLU A 119 -16.47 12.17 4.96
CA GLU A 119 -15.38 12.88 5.65
C GLU A 119 -14.14 13.08 4.76
N ILE A 120 -13.85 12.15 3.86
CA ILE A 120 -12.77 12.31 2.86
C ILE A 120 -13.13 13.45 1.89
N GLY A 121 -14.41 13.57 1.53
CA GLY A 121 -14.91 14.62 0.65
C GLY A 121 -14.35 14.57 -0.77
N THR A 122 -14.27 15.72 -1.42
CA THR A 122 -13.74 15.84 -2.79
C THR A 122 -12.22 15.83 -2.80
N ILE A 123 -11.64 14.85 -3.47
CA ILE A 123 -10.20 14.70 -3.63
C ILE A 123 -9.72 15.56 -4.80
N LYS A 124 -8.73 16.42 -4.55
CA LYS A 124 -7.95 17.06 -5.61
C LYS A 124 -6.77 16.14 -5.94
N ALA A 125 -6.76 15.60 -7.16
CA ALA A 125 -5.69 14.72 -7.62
C ALA A 125 -4.73 15.49 -8.54
N LYS A 126 -3.43 15.22 -8.42
CA LYS A 126 -2.36 15.77 -9.25
C LYS A 126 -1.47 14.65 -9.74
N ALA A 127 -1.33 14.53 -11.05
CA ALA A 127 -0.36 13.59 -11.63
C ALA A 127 1.07 14.03 -11.32
N LEU A 128 1.94 13.09 -11.04
CA LEU A 128 3.37 13.32 -10.93
C LEU A 128 3.92 13.77 -12.29
N LYS A 129 4.87 14.68 -12.26
CA LYS A 129 5.59 15.07 -13.49
C LYS A 129 6.52 13.94 -13.91
N ALA A 130 6.76 13.82 -15.23
CA ALA A 130 7.61 12.77 -15.80
C ALA A 130 9.01 12.69 -15.17
N ASN A 131 9.53 13.79 -14.62
CA ASN A 131 10.86 13.86 -13.99
C ASN A 131 10.91 13.24 -12.57
N GLU A 132 9.76 12.80 -12.01
CA GLU A 132 9.68 12.14 -10.70
C GLU A 132 9.69 10.61 -10.82
N HIS A 133 9.82 10.08 -12.04
CA HIS A 133 10.03 8.66 -12.34
C HIS A 133 11.51 8.31 -12.31
N SER A 134 11.80 7.01 -12.17
CA SER A 134 13.16 6.51 -12.33
C SER A 134 13.73 6.97 -13.68
N ALA A 135 14.92 7.52 -13.65
CA ALA A 135 15.62 7.88 -14.87
C ALA A 135 15.86 6.63 -15.71
N LYS A 136 15.51 6.68 -16.99
CA LYS A 136 15.87 5.63 -17.97
C LYS A 136 17.31 5.90 -18.42
N LEU A 137 18.26 5.39 -17.65
CA LEU A 137 19.69 5.50 -17.96
C LEU A 137 20.12 4.30 -18.79
N THR A 138 21.07 4.52 -19.69
CA THR A 138 21.80 3.40 -20.33
C THR A 138 22.88 2.88 -19.39
N ASP A 139 23.29 1.61 -19.55
CA ASP A 139 24.33 0.99 -18.73
C ASP A 139 25.61 1.82 -18.71
N LYS A 140 26.01 2.37 -19.86
CA LYS A 140 27.19 3.27 -19.99
C LYS A 140 27.07 4.52 -19.12
N GLU A 141 25.87 5.09 -19.01
CA GLU A 141 25.64 6.28 -18.18
C GLU A 141 25.61 5.91 -16.69
N ILE A 142 25.09 4.75 -16.34
CA ILE A 142 25.15 4.21 -14.97
C ILE A 142 26.61 4.01 -14.56
N ASP A 143 27.41 3.32 -15.39
CA ASP A 143 28.83 3.08 -15.12
C ASP A 143 29.61 4.37 -14.95
N ARG A 144 29.35 5.37 -15.81
CA ARG A 144 29.97 6.68 -15.70
C ARG A 144 29.67 7.37 -14.36
N ARG A 145 28.42 7.33 -13.93
CA ARG A 145 27.99 7.94 -12.66
C ARG A 145 28.56 7.21 -11.46
N LEU A 146 28.61 5.88 -11.51
CA LEU A 146 29.20 5.07 -10.47
C LEU A 146 30.71 5.28 -10.36
N THR A 147 31.42 5.33 -11.49
CA THR A 147 32.85 5.62 -11.52
C THR A 147 33.16 6.98 -10.90
N ASN A 148 32.41 8.00 -11.25
CA ASN A 148 32.56 9.34 -10.66
C ASN A 148 32.27 9.35 -9.15
N TYR A 149 31.28 8.59 -8.69
CA TYR A 149 30.96 8.48 -7.28
C TYR A 149 32.09 7.79 -6.50
N PHE A 150 32.58 6.66 -7.00
CA PHE A 150 33.65 5.90 -6.36
C PHE A 150 35.04 6.56 -6.45
N ALA A 151 35.22 7.52 -7.31
CA ALA A 151 36.44 8.35 -7.34
C ALA A 151 36.64 9.16 -6.05
N THR A 152 35.57 9.46 -5.33
CA THR A 152 35.60 10.27 -4.11
C THR A 152 35.15 9.53 -2.85
N ARG A 153 34.52 8.36 -2.98
CA ARG A 153 33.92 7.60 -1.87
C ARG A 153 34.19 6.11 -2.01
N PRO A 154 34.64 5.42 -0.95
CA PRO A 154 35.02 4.00 -1.03
C PRO A 154 33.83 3.02 -0.96
N PHE A 155 32.66 3.48 -0.56
CA PHE A 155 31.45 2.65 -0.46
C PHE A 155 30.20 3.46 -0.84
N MET A 156 29.15 2.76 -1.21
CA MET A 156 27.88 3.33 -1.62
C MET A 156 26.73 2.63 -0.88
N THR A 157 25.83 3.44 -0.30
CA THR A 157 24.59 2.92 0.26
C THR A 157 23.52 2.80 -0.84
N ARG A 158 22.45 2.03 -0.57
CA ARG A 158 21.30 1.94 -1.47
C ARG A 158 20.69 3.31 -1.79
N ASN A 159 20.62 4.20 -0.81
CA ASN A 159 20.09 5.54 -0.99
C ASN A 159 21.00 6.40 -1.86
N ASP A 160 22.32 6.25 -1.72
CA ASP A 160 23.28 6.93 -2.57
C ASP A 160 23.13 6.49 -4.03
N PHE A 161 23.00 5.18 -4.27
CA PHE A 161 22.77 4.64 -5.61
C PHE A 161 21.49 5.20 -6.24
N GLN A 162 20.39 5.23 -5.47
CA GLN A 162 19.14 5.82 -5.93
C GLN A 162 19.28 7.30 -6.28
N SER A 163 20.00 8.05 -5.46
CA SER A 163 20.25 9.47 -5.69
C SER A 163 21.13 9.71 -6.93
N VAL A 164 22.24 8.99 -7.05
CA VAL A 164 23.22 9.12 -8.13
C VAL A 164 22.64 8.70 -9.48
N CYS A 165 21.91 7.60 -9.51
CA CYS A 165 21.31 7.06 -10.72
C CYS A 165 19.88 7.58 -10.99
N GLY A 166 19.29 8.35 -10.07
CA GLY A 166 17.92 8.84 -10.22
C GLY A 166 16.88 7.71 -10.31
N MET A 167 17.16 6.56 -9.68
CA MET A 167 16.31 5.38 -9.73
C MET A 167 15.43 5.27 -8.50
N MET A 168 14.17 4.90 -8.69
CA MET A 168 13.27 4.62 -7.59
C MET A 168 13.46 3.19 -7.03
N ARG A 169 13.07 2.99 -5.78
CA ARG A 169 13.25 1.73 -5.04
C ARG A 169 12.77 0.47 -5.79
N LEU A 170 11.74 0.58 -6.62
CA LEU A 170 11.17 -0.53 -7.39
C LEU A 170 12.00 -0.91 -8.63
N SER A 171 12.76 0.04 -9.19
CA SER A 171 13.59 -0.21 -10.38
C SER A 171 14.87 -1.01 -10.08
N LEU A 172 15.27 -1.10 -8.81
CA LEU A 172 16.47 -1.81 -8.38
C LEU A 172 16.28 -3.33 -8.31
N ILE A 173 15.03 -3.81 -8.29
CA ILE A 173 14.73 -5.25 -8.16
C ILE A 173 15.01 -6.01 -9.47
N HIS A 174 15.02 -5.32 -10.60
CA HIS A 174 15.23 -5.92 -11.93
C HIS A 174 16.68 -5.93 -12.42
N ILE A 175 17.63 -5.41 -11.62
CA ILE A 175 19.06 -5.36 -12.00
C ILE A 175 19.84 -6.59 -11.47
N SER A 176 19.20 -7.47 -10.68
CA SER A 176 19.83 -8.61 -10.01
C SER A 176 19.54 -9.98 -10.64
N GLU A 177 19.10 -10.04 -11.92
CA GLU A 177 18.99 -11.30 -12.70
C GLU A 177 20.01 -11.32 -13.85
#